data_7a1cd0c8108bd7d4700697a4b199883f
#
_entry.id   7a1cd0c8108bd7d4700697a4b199883f
#
_cell.length_a   1.000
_cell.length_b   1.000
_cell.length_c   1.000
_cell.angle_alpha   90.00
_cell.angle_beta   90.00
_cell.angle_gamma   90.00
#
_symmetry.space_group_name_H-M   'P 1'
#
loop_
_entity.id
_entity.type
_entity.pdbx_description
1 polymer ?
#
loop_
_entity_poly.entity_id
_entity_poly.type
_entity_poly.pdbx_seq_one_letter_code
_entity_poly.pdbx_strand_id
1 'polypeptide(L)'
;MPVHSGPWDYLARVPLVLYGPGHIAPGTYDAPATMADLAPTSARLIGFDGFRAPDGRSLDEALKGGPKPPRIVVSVVWDGGGWNVLRSHPKAWPFLRRLMDRSATWPNMTIGSSPSVTPPIHATLGTGAWPRRHGVPALNVRTAQGEFVDPMLFLDPSRIRIPTLADAYDEARSNAPKVGLLASSNWHLGMVGHGAGLPAGDRDEVVILREDGSLETNPEVYSRPAIGDTTRLDEYTRALDTSDGESDGAWRGHPLDDPLVRYSTPAHVQYQEFLLEAMLTTGDYGRDASSDLMFVNFKSGDDAGHRWGMTSAETGATVRAIDAALARLIRFLDTELGRDAYVVMLTADHGQTPYPEESGGWPVAGGQLKDDVNAEFDHTDNGVDLVDRVVSAGLYVRPDELAGGDASLEDIADWVVGYSAQENLVQGESLPEGWRGRGSEPLFDAVLVGRKVAGRSCAAG
;
A
#
# COMPACT_ATOMS: atom_id res chain seq x y z
N MET A 1 -5.01 -17.78 -0.50
CA MET A 1 -5.39 -16.35 -0.50
C MET A 1 -4.64 -15.68 -1.65
N PRO A 2 -5.29 -14.91 -2.53
CA PRO A 2 -4.62 -14.22 -3.63
C PRO A 2 -3.56 -13.27 -3.08
N VAL A 3 -2.42 -13.16 -3.74
CA VAL A 3 -1.35 -12.21 -3.42
C VAL A 3 -1.06 -11.34 -4.64
N HIS A 4 -0.70 -10.08 -4.43
CA HIS A 4 -0.54 -9.09 -5.49
C HIS A 4 0.93 -8.69 -5.74
N SER A 5 1.86 -9.61 -5.56
CA SER A 5 3.31 -9.32 -5.54
C SER A 5 4.00 -9.33 -6.90
N GLY A 6 3.26 -9.56 -7.97
CA GLY A 6 3.83 -9.76 -9.32
C GLY A 6 4.18 -8.45 -10.04
N PRO A 7 4.94 -8.53 -11.14
CA PRO A 7 5.31 -7.39 -11.98
C PRO A 7 4.22 -7.01 -13.00
N TRP A 8 3.04 -7.60 -12.91
CA TRP A 8 2.01 -7.52 -13.93
C TRP A 8 1.39 -6.12 -14.03
N ASP A 9 1.14 -5.66 -15.24
CA ASP A 9 0.52 -4.36 -15.52
C ASP A 9 -0.77 -4.13 -14.72
N TYR A 10 -1.62 -5.15 -14.57
CA TYR A 10 -2.89 -5.02 -13.85
C TYR A 10 -2.71 -4.80 -12.35
N LEU A 11 -1.57 -5.18 -11.78
CA LEU A 11 -1.19 -4.88 -10.40
C LEU A 11 -0.52 -3.50 -10.28
N ALA A 12 0.27 -3.13 -11.30
CA ALA A 12 1.06 -1.92 -11.30
C ALA A 12 0.26 -0.67 -11.68
N ARG A 13 -0.83 -0.80 -12.45
CA ARG A 13 -1.64 0.34 -12.90
C ARG A 13 -2.64 0.79 -11.85
N VAL A 14 -2.46 2.02 -11.40
CA VAL A 14 -3.27 2.63 -10.33
C VAL A 14 -3.83 3.99 -10.79
N PRO A 15 -4.96 4.45 -10.23
CA PRO A 15 -5.44 5.80 -10.48
C PRO A 15 -4.51 6.83 -9.83
N LEU A 16 -4.34 8.00 -10.47
CA LEU A 16 -3.85 9.20 -9.82
C LEU A 16 -4.82 10.34 -10.13
N VAL A 17 -5.33 10.95 -9.07
CA VAL A 17 -6.29 12.06 -9.14
C VAL A 17 -5.84 13.16 -8.18
N LEU A 18 -5.56 14.34 -8.71
CA LEU A 18 -5.27 15.53 -7.92
C LEU A 18 -6.45 16.49 -7.99
N TYR A 19 -7.06 16.78 -6.85
CA TYR A 19 -8.17 17.69 -6.71
C TYR A 19 -7.81 18.86 -5.78
N GLY A 20 -8.05 20.07 -6.22
CA GLY A 20 -7.83 21.31 -5.45
C GLY A 20 -8.11 22.50 -6.34
N PRO A 21 -9.34 23.06 -6.34
CA PRO A 21 -9.77 24.06 -7.33
C PRO A 21 -8.87 25.28 -7.42
N GLY A 22 -8.28 25.71 -6.31
CA GLY A 22 -7.33 26.82 -6.26
C GLY A 22 -5.93 26.52 -6.81
N HIS A 23 -5.54 25.24 -6.85
CA HIS A 23 -4.15 24.82 -7.05
C HIS A 23 -3.92 23.87 -8.22
N ILE A 24 -4.96 23.11 -8.62
CA ILE A 24 -4.87 22.06 -9.64
C ILE A 24 -5.63 22.46 -10.89
N ALA A 25 -5.00 22.34 -12.05
CA ALA A 25 -5.61 22.49 -13.37
C ALA A 25 -6.29 21.17 -13.76
N PRO A 26 -7.63 21.13 -13.86
CA PRO A 26 -8.34 19.92 -14.28
C PRO A 26 -7.94 19.51 -15.70
N GLY A 27 -7.85 18.21 -15.93
CA GLY A 27 -7.53 17.64 -17.24
C GLY A 27 -7.07 16.20 -17.13
N THR A 28 -6.98 15.52 -18.27
CA THR A 28 -6.36 14.20 -18.39
C THR A 28 -4.94 14.40 -18.91
N TYR A 29 -3.98 13.83 -18.20
CA TYR A 29 -2.56 13.97 -18.50
C TYR A 29 -1.98 12.63 -18.94
N ASP A 30 -1.38 12.59 -20.12
CA ASP A 30 -0.82 11.38 -20.73
C ASP A 30 0.68 11.19 -20.40
N ALA A 31 1.32 12.22 -19.82
CA ALA A 31 2.71 12.12 -19.38
C ALA A 31 2.86 10.98 -18.35
N PRO A 32 3.93 10.18 -18.46
CA PRO A 32 4.18 9.12 -17.48
C PRO A 32 4.24 9.68 -16.05
N ALA A 33 3.54 9.01 -15.14
CA ALA A 33 3.57 9.29 -13.72
C ALA A 33 3.75 7.99 -12.92
N THR A 34 4.45 8.09 -11.81
CA THR A 34 4.74 6.98 -10.91
C THR A 34 4.51 7.36 -9.45
N MET A 35 4.55 6.37 -8.56
CA MET A 35 4.42 6.63 -7.11
C MET A 35 5.50 7.57 -6.58
N ALA A 36 6.71 7.55 -7.15
CA ALA A 36 7.81 8.41 -6.74
C ALA A 36 7.56 9.92 -7.01
N ASP A 37 6.60 10.24 -7.88
CA ASP A 37 6.30 11.62 -8.27
C ASP A 37 5.40 12.35 -7.24
N LEU A 38 4.79 11.63 -6.28
CA LEU A 38 3.83 12.22 -5.35
C LEU A 38 4.52 13.13 -4.32
N ALA A 39 5.62 12.67 -3.72
CA ALA A 39 6.37 13.49 -2.76
C ALA A 39 6.90 14.81 -3.38
N PRO A 40 7.61 14.82 -4.53
CA PRO A 40 8.06 16.07 -5.14
C PRO A 40 6.91 16.95 -5.65
N THR A 41 5.77 16.38 -6.05
CA THR A 41 4.57 17.15 -6.40
C THR A 41 3.97 17.83 -5.17
N SER A 42 3.89 17.13 -4.04
CA SER A 42 3.46 17.70 -2.76
C SER A 42 4.41 18.80 -2.30
N ALA A 43 5.72 18.58 -2.37
CA ALA A 43 6.74 19.59 -2.06
C ALA A 43 6.54 20.87 -2.89
N ARG A 44 6.30 20.72 -4.18
CA ARG A 44 6.03 21.86 -5.08
C ARG A 44 4.74 22.59 -4.73
N LEU A 45 3.67 21.87 -4.38
CA LEU A 45 2.39 22.45 -3.95
C LEU A 45 2.52 23.29 -2.69
N ILE A 46 3.26 22.82 -1.67
CA ILE A 46 3.45 23.52 -0.40
C ILE A 46 4.57 24.58 -0.46
N GLY A 47 5.17 24.80 -1.63
CA GLY A 47 6.24 25.79 -1.80
C GLY A 47 7.55 25.40 -1.09
N PHE A 48 7.85 24.13 -1.02
CA PHE A 48 9.10 23.60 -0.45
C PHE A 48 10.08 23.17 -1.53
N ASP A 49 10.86 24.11 -2.04
CA ASP A 49 11.86 23.86 -3.09
C ASP A 49 13.11 23.08 -2.59
N GLY A 50 13.22 22.88 -1.28
CA GLY A 50 14.35 22.16 -0.65
C GLY A 50 14.30 20.64 -0.82
N PHE A 51 13.14 20.08 -1.10
CA PHE A 51 12.99 18.63 -1.22
C PHE A 51 13.66 18.08 -2.50
N ARG A 52 14.42 17.03 -2.34
CA ARG A 52 15.12 16.34 -3.42
C ARG A 52 14.64 14.91 -3.52
N ALA A 53 13.66 14.66 -4.40
CA ALA A 53 13.25 13.31 -4.74
C ALA A 53 14.30 12.65 -5.63
N PRO A 54 14.94 11.54 -5.19
CA PRO A 54 16.02 10.94 -5.98
C PRO A 54 15.59 10.31 -7.31
N ASP A 55 14.33 9.88 -7.39
CA ASP A 55 13.83 9.09 -8.53
C ASP A 55 12.50 9.65 -9.09
N GLY A 56 11.82 10.55 -8.35
CA GLY A 56 10.56 11.18 -8.76
C GLY A 56 10.74 12.59 -9.34
N ARG A 57 9.72 13.07 -10.04
CA ARG A 57 9.60 14.44 -10.54
C ARG A 57 8.31 15.10 -10.05
N SER A 58 8.26 16.42 -10.00
CA SER A 58 7.00 17.12 -9.81
C SER A 58 6.13 17.05 -11.08
N LEU A 59 4.82 16.88 -10.90
CA LEU A 59 3.81 16.88 -11.97
C LEU A 59 3.34 18.31 -12.26
N ASP A 60 4.30 19.19 -12.58
CA ASP A 60 4.10 20.63 -12.74
C ASP A 60 3.07 20.99 -13.82
N GLU A 61 2.86 20.09 -14.78
CA GLU A 61 1.87 20.25 -15.86
C GLU A 61 0.43 20.40 -15.36
N ALA A 62 0.14 19.93 -14.16
CA ALA A 62 -1.18 20.03 -13.55
C ALA A 62 -1.27 21.11 -12.46
N LEU A 63 -0.18 21.79 -12.13
CA LEU A 63 -0.18 22.77 -11.05
C LEU A 63 -0.53 24.16 -11.58
N LYS A 64 -1.48 24.80 -10.91
CA LYS A 64 -1.74 26.24 -11.12
C LYS A 64 -0.73 27.02 -10.29
N GLY A 65 0.14 27.77 -10.92
CA GLY A 65 0.94 28.76 -10.19
C GLY A 65 0.01 29.74 -9.47
N GLY A 66 0.10 29.82 -8.15
CA GLY A 66 -0.71 30.71 -7.33
C GLY A 66 0.16 31.45 -6.31
N PRO A 67 -0.32 32.62 -5.78
CA PRO A 67 0.44 33.43 -4.83
C PRO A 67 0.58 32.79 -3.44
N LYS A 68 -0.22 31.80 -3.14
CA LYS A 68 -0.23 31.11 -1.83
C LYS A 68 -0.32 29.60 -2.05
N PRO A 69 0.42 28.79 -1.27
CA PRO A 69 0.25 27.35 -1.24
C PRO A 69 -1.09 26.94 -0.62
N PRO A 70 -1.56 25.70 -0.82
CA PRO A 70 -2.67 25.15 -0.06
C PRO A 70 -2.31 25.13 1.43
N ARG A 71 -3.32 25.25 2.29
CA ARG A 71 -3.12 25.15 3.74
C ARG A 71 -2.87 23.70 4.19
N ILE A 72 -3.34 22.74 3.40
CA ILE A 72 -3.13 21.32 3.65
C ILE A 72 -3.10 20.54 2.34
N VAL A 73 -2.22 19.54 2.27
CA VAL A 73 -2.22 18.49 1.26
C VAL A 73 -2.62 17.19 1.93
N VAL A 74 -3.71 16.58 1.47
CA VAL A 74 -4.20 15.29 1.96
C VAL A 74 -3.89 14.22 0.93
N SER A 75 -2.98 13.30 1.23
CA SER A 75 -2.65 12.15 0.40
C SER A 75 -3.51 10.96 0.83
N VAL A 76 -4.38 10.48 -0.06
CA VAL A 76 -5.31 9.38 0.18
C VAL A 76 -4.91 8.19 -0.67
N VAL A 77 -4.68 7.05 -0.02
CA VAL A 77 -4.40 5.78 -0.69
C VAL A 77 -5.57 4.82 -0.50
N TRP A 78 -6.13 4.33 -1.59
CA TRP A 78 -7.08 3.22 -1.59
C TRP A 78 -6.29 1.93 -1.75
N ASP A 79 -5.94 1.30 -0.64
CA ASP A 79 -5.13 0.08 -0.64
C ASP A 79 -5.79 -1.01 -1.48
N GLY A 80 -5.02 -1.60 -2.39
CA GLY A 80 -5.53 -2.57 -3.35
C GLY A 80 -6.49 -2.00 -4.41
N GLY A 81 -6.69 -0.66 -4.46
CA GLY A 81 -7.66 0.03 -5.30
C GLY A 81 -7.22 0.29 -6.74
N GLY A 82 -6.35 -0.55 -7.31
CA GLY A 82 -5.90 -0.42 -8.69
C GLY A 82 -7.02 -0.47 -9.72
N TRP A 83 -6.68 -0.10 -10.98
CA TRP A 83 -7.68 -0.01 -12.05
C TRP A 83 -8.44 -1.30 -12.32
N ASN A 84 -7.82 -2.47 -12.09
CA ASN A 84 -8.51 -3.75 -12.28
C ASN A 84 -9.66 -3.92 -11.27
N VAL A 85 -9.47 -3.57 -10.01
CA VAL A 85 -10.52 -3.61 -8.97
C VAL A 85 -11.62 -2.59 -9.27
N LEU A 86 -11.26 -1.35 -9.61
CA LEU A 86 -12.24 -0.32 -9.95
C LEU A 86 -13.08 -0.71 -11.17
N ARG A 87 -12.49 -1.34 -12.19
CA ARG A 87 -13.18 -1.84 -13.37
C ARG A 87 -14.09 -3.02 -13.08
N SER A 88 -13.74 -3.89 -12.12
CA SER A 88 -14.60 -4.99 -11.66
C SER A 88 -15.85 -4.48 -10.94
N HIS A 89 -15.77 -3.29 -10.34
CA HIS A 89 -16.87 -2.67 -9.60
C HIS A 89 -17.28 -1.29 -10.15
N PRO A 90 -17.69 -1.16 -11.43
CA PRO A 90 -17.89 0.14 -12.08
C PRO A 90 -19.00 1.00 -11.46
N LYS A 91 -19.85 0.43 -10.62
CA LYS A 91 -20.93 1.14 -9.90
C LYS A 91 -20.56 1.49 -8.46
N ALA A 92 -19.38 1.08 -7.98
CA ALA A 92 -19.00 1.25 -6.59
C ALA A 92 -18.33 2.60 -6.28
N TRP A 93 -17.82 3.31 -7.27
CA TRP A 93 -17.08 4.57 -7.11
C TRP A 93 -17.65 5.76 -7.91
N PRO A 94 -18.96 6.07 -7.72
CA PRO A 94 -19.62 7.14 -8.48
C PRO A 94 -19.14 8.54 -8.10
N PHE A 95 -18.67 8.76 -6.86
CA PHE A 95 -18.16 10.06 -6.45
C PHE A 95 -16.77 10.33 -7.07
N LEU A 96 -15.83 9.38 -6.96
CA LEU A 96 -14.52 9.50 -7.57
C LEU A 96 -14.64 9.79 -9.07
N ARG A 97 -15.52 9.11 -9.79
CA ARG A 97 -15.75 9.34 -11.21
C ARG A 97 -16.13 10.79 -11.51
N ARG A 98 -17.08 11.36 -10.75
CA ARG A 98 -17.46 12.77 -10.89
C ARG A 98 -16.37 13.74 -10.43
N LEU A 99 -15.55 13.31 -9.47
CA LEU A 99 -14.41 14.11 -9.00
C LEU A 99 -13.34 14.21 -10.09
N MET A 100 -13.08 13.14 -10.81
CA MET A 100 -12.12 13.08 -11.91
C MET A 100 -12.44 14.12 -13.00
N ASP A 101 -13.72 14.38 -13.30
CA ASP A 101 -14.14 15.39 -14.27
C ASP A 101 -13.67 16.82 -13.90
N ARG A 102 -13.29 17.05 -12.63
CA ARG A 102 -12.88 18.34 -12.06
C ARG A 102 -11.47 18.31 -11.48
N SER A 103 -10.72 17.29 -11.80
CA SER A 103 -9.39 17.00 -11.26
C SER A 103 -8.35 16.85 -12.36
N ALA A 104 -7.09 16.92 -12.01
CA ALA A 104 -6.03 16.41 -12.85
C ALA A 104 -5.96 14.89 -12.67
N THR A 105 -5.97 14.15 -13.77
CA THR A 105 -6.00 12.68 -13.75
C THR A 105 -4.91 12.10 -14.65
N TRP A 106 -4.25 11.04 -14.16
CA TRP A 106 -3.29 10.23 -14.91
C TRP A 106 -3.80 8.79 -15.01
N PRO A 107 -4.52 8.45 -16.09
CA PRO A 107 -5.09 7.09 -16.23
C PRO A 107 -4.04 6.00 -16.43
N ASN A 108 -2.82 6.39 -16.83
CA ASN A 108 -1.72 5.48 -17.10
C ASN A 108 -0.63 5.50 -16.02
N MET A 109 -0.91 6.07 -14.83
CA MET A 109 0.02 6.01 -13.72
C MET A 109 0.32 4.56 -13.33
N THR A 110 1.57 4.32 -12.98
CA THR A 110 2.02 3.04 -12.43
C THR A 110 2.70 3.23 -11.08
N ILE A 111 2.75 2.16 -10.30
CA ILE A 111 3.52 2.18 -9.04
C ILE A 111 5.03 2.34 -9.27
N GLY A 112 5.53 1.97 -10.45
CA GLY A 112 6.90 2.19 -10.91
C GLY A 112 7.95 1.22 -10.37
N SER A 113 7.60 0.31 -9.48
CA SER A 113 8.52 -0.69 -8.91
C SER A 113 7.85 -2.04 -8.71
N SER A 114 8.64 -3.08 -8.46
CA SER A 114 8.21 -4.43 -8.11
C SER A 114 9.03 -4.91 -6.90
N PRO A 115 8.44 -5.69 -5.99
CA PRO A 115 7.08 -6.23 -6.00
C PRO A 115 6.01 -5.17 -5.69
N SER A 116 4.77 -5.41 -6.17
CA SER A 116 3.60 -4.55 -5.93
C SER A 116 2.97 -4.86 -4.57
N VAL A 117 3.67 -4.53 -3.51
CA VAL A 117 3.26 -4.77 -2.11
C VAL A 117 3.34 -3.48 -1.29
N THR A 118 2.50 -3.40 -0.27
CA THR A 118 2.24 -2.19 0.53
C THR A 118 3.48 -1.47 1.04
N PRO A 119 4.45 -2.07 1.78
CA PRO A 119 5.52 -1.30 2.43
C PRO A 119 6.44 -0.54 1.47
N PRO A 120 6.98 -1.16 0.38
CA PRO A 120 7.85 -0.44 -0.55
C PRO A 120 7.13 0.69 -1.29
N ILE A 121 5.85 0.51 -1.62
CA ILE A 121 5.10 1.51 -2.38
C ILE A 121 4.79 2.74 -1.51
N HIS A 122 4.41 2.54 -0.24
CA HIS A 122 4.19 3.65 0.70
C HIS A 122 5.49 4.39 1.04
N ALA A 123 6.62 3.67 1.20
CA ALA A 123 7.91 4.31 1.36
C ALA A 123 8.34 5.08 0.10
N THR A 124 8.01 4.58 -1.10
CA THR A 124 8.22 5.31 -2.36
C THR A 124 7.38 6.60 -2.42
N LEU A 125 6.11 6.54 -1.99
CA LEU A 125 5.21 7.70 -1.92
C LEU A 125 5.79 8.79 -1.02
N GLY A 126 6.25 8.44 0.18
CA GLY A 126 6.77 9.41 1.14
C GLY A 126 8.15 9.98 0.78
N THR A 127 9.02 9.16 0.18
CA THR A 127 10.43 9.53 -0.08
C THR A 127 10.68 10.08 -1.49
N GLY A 128 9.80 9.82 -2.45
CA GLY A 128 10.07 10.09 -3.87
C GLY A 128 11.25 9.26 -4.43
N ALA A 129 11.50 8.09 -3.85
CA ALA A 129 12.64 7.23 -4.18
C ALA A 129 12.21 5.77 -4.35
N TRP A 130 12.99 5.00 -5.13
CA TRP A 130 12.75 3.57 -5.29
C TRP A 130 13.30 2.73 -4.13
N PRO A 131 12.79 1.48 -3.95
CA PRO A 131 13.18 0.57 -2.87
C PRO A 131 14.69 0.42 -2.64
N ARG A 132 15.50 0.44 -3.71
CA ARG A 132 16.96 0.40 -3.63
C ARG A 132 17.60 1.55 -2.83
N ARG A 133 16.89 2.70 -2.75
CA ARG A 133 17.35 3.90 -2.03
C ARG A 133 16.76 4.00 -0.64
N HIS A 134 15.42 3.86 -0.54
CA HIS A 134 14.77 3.99 0.78
C HIS A 134 14.88 2.74 1.66
N GLY A 135 15.36 1.60 1.12
CA GLY A 135 15.74 0.43 1.93
C GLY A 135 14.60 -0.49 2.34
N VAL A 136 13.38 -0.27 1.86
CA VAL A 136 12.20 -1.11 2.12
C VAL A 136 11.79 -1.84 0.84
N PRO A 137 12.35 -3.03 0.53
CA PRO A 137 12.16 -3.70 -0.76
C PRO A 137 10.96 -4.64 -0.82
N ALA A 138 10.40 -5.08 0.32
CA ALA A 138 9.36 -6.09 0.38
C ALA A 138 8.60 -6.02 1.71
N LEU A 139 7.66 -6.96 1.93
CA LEU A 139 6.92 -7.14 3.20
C LEU A 139 7.85 -7.44 4.39
N ASN A 140 8.97 -8.10 4.12
CA ASN A 140 9.99 -8.39 5.11
C ASN A 140 11.36 -8.00 4.60
N VAL A 141 12.25 -7.65 5.51
CA VAL A 141 13.64 -7.36 5.25
C VAL A 141 14.53 -8.29 6.08
N ARG A 142 15.70 -8.63 5.54
CA ARG A 142 16.71 -9.40 6.29
C ARG A 142 17.58 -8.44 7.07
N THR A 143 17.72 -8.65 8.35
CA THR A 143 18.66 -7.90 9.21
C THR A 143 20.11 -8.30 8.93
N ALA A 144 21.06 -7.54 9.47
CA ALA A 144 22.49 -7.91 9.40
C ALA A 144 22.80 -9.24 10.12
N GLN A 145 21.93 -9.64 11.06
CA GLN A 145 22.02 -10.93 11.77
C GLN A 145 21.33 -12.07 11.01
N GLY A 146 20.77 -11.80 9.82
CA GLY A 146 20.10 -12.78 8.99
C GLY A 146 18.63 -13.01 9.34
N GLU A 147 18.08 -12.32 10.35
CA GLU A 147 16.68 -12.46 10.75
C GLU A 147 15.74 -11.82 9.72
N PHE A 148 14.56 -12.39 9.58
CA PHE A 148 13.50 -11.89 8.70
C PHE A 148 12.48 -11.10 9.53
N VAL A 149 12.43 -9.80 9.34
CA VAL A 149 11.59 -8.90 10.14
C VAL A 149 10.74 -8.00 9.24
N ASP A 150 9.61 -7.57 9.77
CA ASP A 150 8.83 -6.48 9.19
C ASP A 150 9.70 -5.19 9.15
N PRO A 151 9.71 -4.44 8.04
CA PRO A 151 10.51 -3.23 7.93
C PRO A 151 10.11 -2.13 8.91
N MET A 152 8.87 -2.13 9.42
CA MET A 152 8.35 -1.17 10.38
C MET A 152 7.83 -1.86 11.66
N LEU A 153 8.53 -2.93 12.08
CA LEU A 153 8.18 -3.68 13.29
C LEU A 153 8.09 -2.75 14.51
N PHE A 154 7.06 -2.91 15.33
CA PHE A 154 6.76 -2.06 16.51
C PHE A 154 6.52 -0.58 16.17
N LEU A 155 6.04 -0.28 14.98
CA LEU A 155 5.85 1.07 14.47
C LEU A 155 7.15 1.90 14.50
N ASP A 156 8.28 1.25 14.22
CA ASP A 156 9.59 1.86 14.14
C ASP A 156 9.99 2.11 12.67
N PRO A 157 10.10 3.37 12.22
CA PRO A 157 10.47 3.72 10.85
C PRO A 157 11.97 3.67 10.58
N SER A 158 12.81 3.33 11.53
CA SER A 158 14.29 3.46 11.48
C SER A 158 14.97 2.69 10.33
N ARG A 159 14.24 1.76 9.67
CA ARG A 159 14.76 1.04 8.50
C ARG A 159 14.55 1.78 7.18
N ILE A 160 13.79 2.87 7.17
CA ILE A 160 13.76 3.78 6.04
C ILE A 160 15.08 4.55 6.04
N ARG A 161 15.87 4.41 4.97
CA ARG A 161 17.27 4.88 4.94
C ARG A 161 17.45 6.34 4.56
N ILE A 162 16.41 7.00 4.10
CA ILE A 162 16.41 8.39 3.64
C ILE A 162 15.19 9.11 4.18
N PRO A 163 15.28 10.42 4.42
CA PRO A 163 14.13 11.21 4.86
C PRO A 163 12.97 11.15 3.87
N THR A 164 11.76 11.17 4.38
CA THR A 164 10.55 11.42 3.60
C THR A 164 10.38 12.91 3.31
N LEU A 165 9.35 13.26 2.54
CA LEU A 165 8.96 14.66 2.38
C LEU A 165 8.61 15.30 3.72
N ALA A 166 7.87 14.60 4.58
CA ALA A 166 7.46 15.11 5.88
C ALA A 166 8.68 15.41 6.75
N ASP A 167 9.59 14.45 6.92
CA ASP A 167 10.84 14.64 7.66
C ASP A 167 11.62 15.87 7.20
N ALA A 168 11.81 16.00 5.87
CA ALA A 168 12.60 17.09 5.28
C ALA A 168 11.88 18.44 5.41
N TYR A 169 10.56 18.45 5.38
CA TYR A 169 9.76 19.66 5.47
C TYR A 169 9.73 20.18 6.91
N ASP A 170 9.56 19.31 7.89
CA ASP A 170 9.60 19.65 9.31
C ASP A 170 10.96 20.21 9.71
N GLU A 171 12.05 19.54 9.33
CA GLU A 171 13.40 20.07 9.55
C GLU A 171 13.56 21.49 8.95
N ALA A 172 13.14 21.67 7.70
CA ALA A 172 13.27 22.96 7.00
C ALA A 172 12.37 24.08 7.57
N ARG A 173 11.29 23.73 8.25
CA ARG A 173 10.31 24.64 8.85
C ARG A 173 10.35 24.69 10.37
N SER A 174 11.35 24.05 11.00
CA SER A 174 11.50 23.99 12.46
C SER A 174 10.25 23.42 13.15
N ASN A 175 9.68 22.35 12.57
CA ASN A 175 8.49 21.63 13.01
C ASN A 175 7.24 22.53 13.17
N ALA A 176 7.11 23.52 12.31
CA ALA A 176 5.92 24.39 12.29
C ALA A 176 4.73 23.76 11.54
N PRO A 177 4.91 23.01 10.45
CA PRO A 177 3.84 22.26 9.82
C PRO A 177 3.28 21.17 10.73
N LYS A 178 2.02 20.84 10.59
CA LYS A 178 1.44 19.64 11.20
C LYS A 178 1.48 18.51 10.20
N VAL A 179 2.01 17.39 10.64
CA VAL A 179 2.07 16.18 9.85
C VAL A 179 1.26 15.09 10.54
N GLY A 180 0.42 14.39 9.77
CA GLY A 180 -0.42 13.34 10.31
C GLY A 180 -0.52 12.11 9.41
N LEU A 181 -0.72 10.96 10.03
CA LEU A 181 -1.02 9.69 9.38
C LEU A 181 -2.18 8.98 10.08
N LEU A 182 -3.21 8.64 9.32
CA LEU A 182 -4.23 7.69 9.74
C LEU A 182 -4.23 6.49 8.79
N ALA A 183 -3.85 5.34 9.32
CA ALA A 183 -3.72 4.12 8.53
C ALA A 183 -4.05 2.88 9.38
N SER A 184 -3.99 1.68 8.80
CA SER A 184 -4.39 0.46 9.49
C SER A 184 -3.26 -0.57 9.62
N SER A 185 -2.08 -0.24 9.16
CA SER A 185 -0.89 -1.09 9.31
C SER A 185 0.37 -0.24 9.49
N ASN A 186 1.33 -0.79 10.22
CA ASN A 186 2.68 -0.23 10.34
C ASN A 186 3.37 0.00 9.00
N TRP A 187 3.05 -0.77 7.96
CA TRP A 187 3.62 -0.62 6.62
C TRP A 187 3.38 0.76 5.97
N HIS A 188 2.39 1.50 6.46
CA HIS A 188 2.05 2.83 5.96
C HIS A 188 2.93 3.95 6.53
N LEU A 189 3.76 3.68 7.55
CA LEU A 189 4.71 4.65 8.11
C LEU A 189 5.68 5.20 7.06
N GLY A 190 5.88 4.45 5.97
CA GLY A 190 6.65 4.93 4.82
C GLY A 190 6.20 6.25 4.22
N MET A 191 4.93 6.65 4.43
CA MET A 191 4.40 7.93 3.96
C MET A 191 4.83 9.11 4.84
N VAL A 192 4.80 8.94 6.16
CA VAL A 192 5.10 10.00 7.14
C VAL A 192 6.59 10.06 7.47
N GLY A 193 7.28 8.92 7.59
CA GLY A 193 8.71 8.88 7.86
C GLY A 193 9.05 8.74 9.33
N HIS A 194 10.12 9.42 9.76
CA HIS A 194 10.80 9.12 11.01
C HIS A 194 10.29 9.89 12.24
N GLY A 195 9.58 11.03 12.04
CA GLY A 195 9.16 11.86 13.15
C GLY A 195 10.31 12.20 14.11
N ALA A 196 10.09 12.07 15.42
CA ALA A 196 11.12 12.30 16.44
C ALA A 196 12.29 11.29 16.43
N GLY A 197 12.29 10.31 15.55
CA GLY A 197 13.44 9.42 15.30
C GLY A 197 14.62 10.12 14.63
N LEU A 198 14.40 11.29 13.99
CA LEU A 198 15.48 12.15 13.48
C LEU A 198 15.86 13.22 14.52
N PRO A 199 17.14 13.66 14.55
CA PRO A 199 17.60 14.63 15.54
C PRO A 199 16.88 15.99 15.54
N ALA A 200 16.35 16.41 14.39
CA ALA A 200 15.61 17.66 14.22
C ALA A 200 14.10 17.46 14.08
N GLY A 201 13.62 16.21 14.09
CA GLY A 201 12.22 15.86 13.95
C GLY A 201 11.44 16.03 15.24
N ASP A 202 10.14 16.14 15.14
CA ASP A 202 9.21 16.12 16.27
C ASP A 202 8.27 14.92 16.19
N ARG A 203 7.28 14.88 17.07
CA ARG A 203 6.31 13.78 17.14
C ARG A 203 5.10 14.08 16.27
N ASP A 204 5.19 13.70 15.00
CA ASP A 204 4.05 13.68 14.09
C ASP A 204 2.85 12.92 14.66
N GLU A 205 1.64 13.32 14.29
CA GLU A 205 0.43 12.64 14.73
C GLU A 205 0.20 11.34 13.92
N VAL A 206 0.50 10.19 14.51
CA VAL A 206 0.33 8.88 13.85
C VAL A 206 -0.69 8.03 14.59
N VAL A 207 -1.70 7.56 13.86
CA VAL A 207 -2.71 6.63 14.35
C VAL A 207 -2.77 5.41 13.43
N ILE A 208 -2.50 4.25 14.02
CA ILE A 208 -2.73 2.96 13.36
C ILE A 208 -3.98 2.34 13.96
N LEU A 209 -5.02 2.27 13.13
CA LEU A 209 -6.31 1.66 13.46
C LEU A 209 -6.22 0.15 13.27
N ARG A 210 -6.26 -0.61 14.36
CA ARG A 210 -6.19 -2.07 14.33
C ARG A 210 -7.53 -2.72 13.98
N GLU A 211 -7.49 -4.00 13.70
CA GLU A 211 -8.63 -4.81 13.28
C GLU A 211 -9.76 -4.85 14.34
N ASP A 212 -9.40 -4.76 15.61
CA ASP A 212 -10.34 -4.71 16.72
C ASP A 212 -10.92 -3.31 16.99
N GLY A 213 -10.45 -2.31 16.25
CA GLY A 213 -10.85 -0.90 16.42
C GLY A 213 -9.97 -0.13 17.39
N SER A 214 -8.98 -0.75 18.00
CA SER A 214 -8.01 -0.06 18.85
C SER A 214 -7.08 0.84 18.04
N LEU A 215 -6.59 1.89 18.70
CA LEU A 215 -5.69 2.87 18.10
C LEU A 215 -4.30 2.72 18.68
N GLU A 216 -3.32 2.51 17.82
CA GLU A 216 -1.93 2.30 18.21
C GLU A 216 -1.03 3.41 17.66
N THR A 217 0.01 3.75 18.39
CA THR A 217 1.13 4.59 17.96
C THR A 217 2.39 4.19 18.73
N ASN A 218 3.56 4.53 18.20
CA ASN A 218 4.81 4.42 18.92
C ASN A 218 5.13 5.76 19.59
N PRO A 219 4.95 5.89 20.92
CA PRO A 219 5.08 7.18 21.61
C PRO A 219 6.54 7.68 21.71
N GLU A 220 7.52 6.88 21.34
CA GLU A 220 8.93 7.31 21.28
C GLU A 220 9.19 8.20 20.08
N VAL A 221 8.51 7.94 18.96
CA VAL A 221 8.74 8.65 17.68
C VAL A 221 7.56 9.47 17.21
N TYR A 222 6.33 9.17 17.66
CA TYR A 222 5.11 9.83 17.24
C TYR A 222 4.24 10.26 18.40
N SER A 223 3.26 11.11 18.13
CA SER A 223 2.17 11.45 19.05
C SER A 223 0.87 10.81 18.59
N ARG A 224 -0.04 10.62 19.53
CA ARG A 224 -1.40 10.19 19.24
C ARG A 224 -2.37 11.27 19.69
N PRO A 225 -3.19 11.85 18.77
CA PRO A 225 -4.22 12.79 19.16
C PRO A 225 -5.27 12.12 20.06
N ALA A 226 -5.95 12.91 20.88
CA ALA A 226 -7.02 12.43 21.77
C ALA A 226 -8.31 12.24 20.95
N ILE A 227 -8.28 11.31 20.03
CA ILE A 227 -9.40 10.91 19.18
C ILE A 227 -9.77 9.44 19.44
N GLY A 228 -10.96 9.07 19.05
CA GLY A 228 -11.43 7.69 19.08
C GLY A 228 -12.41 7.44 20.21
N ASP A 229 -13.55 6.98 19.78
CA ASP A 229 -14.60 6.41 20.62
C ASP A 229 -14.97 5.06 19.98
N THR A 230 -14.49 3.97 20.58
CA THR A 230 -14.70 2.61 20.05
C THR A 230 -16.18 2.24 19.96
N THR A 231 -17.06 2.95 20.68
CA THR A 231 -18.51 2.76 20.57
C THR A 231 -19.01 3.08 19.17
N ARG A 232 -18.33 3.96 18.41
CA ARG A 232 -18.67 4.28 17.02
C ARG A 232 -18.46 3.10 16.07
N LEU A 233 -17.41 2.32 16.26
CA LEU A 233 -17.21 1.10 15.45
C LEU A 233 -18.37 0.11 15.70
N ASP A 234 -18.79 -0.05 16.94
CA ASP A 234 -19.93 -0.93 17.28
C ASP A 234 -21.25 -0.41 16.71
N GLU A 235 -21.44 0.90 16.63
CA GLU A 235 -22.61 1.51 15.97
C GLU A 235 -22.62 1.20 14.46
N TYR A 236 -21.49 1.40 13.78
CA TYR A 236 -21.36 1.09 12.36
C TYR A 236 -21.47 -0.41 12.08
N THR A 237 -20.95 -1.24 12.97
CA THR A 237 -21.05 -2.71 12.88
C THR A 237 -22.51 -3.16 13.00
N ARG A 238 -23.27 -2.62 13.97
CA ARG A 238 -24.70 -2.92 14.12
C ARG A 238 -25.54 -2.40 12.93
N ALA A 239 -25.19 -1.25 12.38
CA ALA A 239 -25.84 -0.75 11.18
C ALA A 239 -25.54 -1.62 9.95
N LEU A 240 -24.33 -2.18 9.89
CA LEU A 240 -23.94 -3.10 8.82
C LEU A 240 -24.67 -4.45 8.95
N ASP A 241 -24.77 -5.02 10.15
CA ASP A 241 -25.53 -6.24 10.47
C ASP A 241 -26.96 -6.18 9.91
N THR A 242 -27.64 -5.05 10.11
CA THR A 242 -29.01 -4.88 9.63
C THR A 242 -29.11 -4.50 8.13
N SER A 243 -28.01 -4.22 7.46
CA SER A 243 -28.01 -3.68 6.09
C SER A 243 -28.37 -4.69 5.01
N ASP A 244 -28.24 -5.98 5.28
CA ASP A 244 -28.62 -7.06 4.36
C ASP A 244 -30.05 -7.59 4.61
N GLY A 245 -30.75 -7.05 5.63
CA GLY A 245 -32.14 -7.36 5.95
C GLY A 245 -32.33 -8.32 7.13
N GLU A 246 -31.21 -8.79 7.71
CA GLU A 246 -31.20 -9.65 8.89
C GLU A 246 -30.53 -8.91 10.07
N SER A 247 -30.67 -9.43 11.28
CA SER A 247 -29.99 -8.94 12.48
C SER A 247 -29.54 -10.14 13.29
N ASP A 248 -28.51 -10.79 12.77
CA ASP A 248 -28.02 -12.09 13.24
C ASP A 248 -26.55 -12.07 13.68
N GLY A 249 -25.94 -10.87 13.75
CA GLY A 249 -24.53 -10.69 14.08
C GLY A 249 -23.60 -10.96 12.92
N ALA A 250 -24.13 -11.06 11.69
CA ALA A 250 -23.36 -11.28 10.49
C ALA A 250 -23.68 -10.21 9.41
N TRP A 251 -22.84 -10.11 8.44
CA TRP A 251 -23.07 -9.36 7.22
C TRP A 251 -22.83 -10.27 6.02
N ARG A 252 -23.90 -10.50 5.24
CA ARG A 252 -23.85 -11.44 4.10
C ARG A 252 -23.33 -12.84 4.49
N GLY A 253 -23.69 -13.29 5.68
CA GLY A 253 -23.26 -14.58 6.24
C GLY A 253 -21.84 -14.59 6.83
N HIS A 254 -21.16 -13.43 6.89
CA HIS A 254 -19.85 -13.30 7.51
C HIS A 254 -19.99 -12.76 8.95
N PRO A 255 -19.47 -13.47 9.98
CA PRO A 255 -19.66 -13.11 11.38
C PRO A 255 -18.92 -11.81 11.71
N LEU A 256 -19.61 -10.81 12.26
CA LEU A 256 -19.07 -9.48 12.58
C LEU A 256 -18.40 -9.42 13.96
N ASP A 257 -18.45 -10.46 14.74
CA ASP A 257 -17.66 -10.63 15.98
C ASP A 257 -16.21 -11.01 15.70
N ASP A 258 -15.88 -11.55 14.50
CA ASP A 258 -14.51 -11.70 14.05
C ASP A 258 -13.91 -10.34 13.66
N PRO A 259 -12.89 -9.85 14.39
CA PRO A 259 -12.26 -8.56 14.09
C PRO A 259 -11.68 -8.47 12.67
N LEU A 260 -11.13 -9.58 12.14
CA LEU A 260 -10.56 -9.63 10.79
C LEU A 260 -11.65 -9.54 9.70
N VAL A 261 -12.82 -10.14 9.94
CA VAL A 261 -13.98 -9.95 9.05
C VAL A 261 -14.43 -8.51 9.10
N ARG A 262 -14.66 -7.95 10.30
CA ARG A 262 -15.11 -6.58 10.51
C ARG A 262 -14.18 -5.56 9.86
N TYR A 263 -12.87 -5.75 9.96
CA TYR A 263 -11.83 -4.93 9.36
C TYR A 263 -11.96 -4.80 7.83
N SER A 264 -12.40 -5.86 7.15
CA SER A 264 -12.58 -5.90 5.71
C SER A 264 -13.90 -5.26 5.23
N THR A 265 -14.74 -4.73 6.13
CA THR A 265 -16.13 -4.31 5.84
C THR A 265 -16.32 -2.80 5.70
N PRO A 266 -17.45 -2.36 5.15
CA PRO A 266 -17.87 -0.96 5.17
C PRO A 266 -17.90 -0.30 6.56
N ALA A 267 -18.17 -1.04 7.64
CA ALA A 267 -18.23 -0.49 8.99
C ALA A 267 -16.87 0.05 9.44
N HIS A 268 -15.78 -0.67 9.16
CA HIS A 268 -14.43 -0.23 9.49
C HIS A 268 -14.03 1.01 8.67
N VAL A 269 -14.40 1.07 7.40
CA VAL A 269 -14.18 2.26 6.55
C VAL A 269 -14.88 3.49 7.13
N GLN A 270 -16.14 3.35 7.58
CA GLN A 270 -16.90 4.44 8.18
C GLN A 270 -16.29 4.91 9.50
N TYR A 271 -15.77 3.98 10.30
CA TYR A 271 -15.08 4.31 11.52
C TYR A 271 -13.75 5.03 11.25
N GLN A 272 -12.97 4.56 10.29
CA GLN A 272 -11.74 5.22 9.89
C GLN A 272 -11.99 6.65 9.39
N GLU A 273 -13.03 6.86 8.63
CA GLU A 273 -13.42 8.20 8.15
C GLU A 273 -13.84 9.12 9.32
N PHE A 274 -14.61 8.62 10.28
CA PHE A 274 -14.93 9.35 11.51
C PHE A 274 -13.65 9.78 12.27
N LEU A 275 -12.68 8.88 12.39
CA LEU A 275 -11.39 9.18 13.03
C LEU A 275 -10.60 10.22 12.25
N LEU A 276 -10.64 10.19 10.92
CA LEU A 276 -9.98 11.18 10.07
C LEU A 276 -10.53 12.59 10.30
N GLU A 277 -11.86 12.76 10.30
CA GLU A 277 -12.49 14.06 10.58
C GLU A 277 -12.16 14.54 12.00
N ALA A 278 -12.17 13.63 12.98
CA ALA A 278 -11.79 13.96 14.34
C ALA A 278 -10.31 14.40 14.43
N MET A 279 -9.40 13.70 13.75
CA MET A 279 -7.97 14.04 13.72
C MET A 279 -7.73 15.41 13.07
N LEU A 280 -8.33 15.67 11.91
CA LEU A 280 -8.24 16.95 11.22
C LEU A 280 -8.77 18.11 12.08
N THR A 281 -9.83 17.86 12.86
CA THR A 281 -10.46 18.86 13.72
C THR A 281 -9.64 19.13 14.98
N THR A 282 -9.24 18.07 15.71
CA THR A 282 -8.52 18.22 17.00
C THR A 282 -7.09 18.70 16.82
N GLY A 283 -6.45 18.35 15.71
CA GLY A 283 -5.11 18.81 15.35
C GLY A 283 -5.10 20.20 14.70
N ASP A 284 -6.26 20.83 14.48
CA ASP A 284 -6.36 22.14 13.81
C ASP A 284 -5.64 22.19 12.45
N TYR A 285 -5.73 21.12 11.65
CA TYR A 285 -5.07 21.05 10.35
C TYR A 285 -5.59 22.09 9.37
N GLY A 286 -4.67 22.73 8.65
CA GLY A 286 -4.97 23.77 7.66
C GLY A 286 -5.46 25.10 8.26
N ARG A 287 -5.30 25.34 9.57
CA ARG A 287 -5.82 26.53 10.25
C ARG A 287 -4.79 27.65 10.41
N ASP A 288 -3.52 27.37 10.30
CA ASP A 288 -2.45 28.37 10.42
C ASP A 288 -1.84 28.77 9.07
N ALA A 289 -0.64 29.39 9.11
CA ALA A 289 0.04 29.89 7.91
C ALA A 289 0.94 28.85 7.23
N SER A 290 1.24 27.77 7.94
CA SER A 290 2.02 26.66 7.39
C SER A 290 1.13 25.75 6.56
N SER A 291 1.69 25.10 5.55
CA SER A 291 0.99 24.05 4.83
C SER A 291 1.16 22.75 5.56
N ASP A 292 0.08 22.10 5.94
CA ASP A 292 0.11 20.84 6.64
C ASP A 292 0.11 19.63 5.68
N LEU A 293 0.52 18.46 6.18
CA LEU A 293 0.49 17.20 5.43
C LEU A 293 -0.36 16.17 6.20
N MET A 294 -1.34 15.59 5.52
CA MET A 294 -2.12 14.48 6.07
C MET A 294 -2.05 13.28 5.11
N PHE A 295 -1.67 12.13 5.65
CA PHE A 295 -1.63 10.87 4.93
C PHE A 295 -2.73 9.94 5.44
N VAL A 296 -3.44 9.31 4.51
CA VAL A 296 -4.54 8.40 4.84
C VAL A 296 -4.45 7.16 3.95
N ASN A 297 -4.50 5.97 4.56
CA ASN A 297 -4.62 4.73 3.82
C ASN A 297 -5.89 3.99 4.23
N PHE A 298 -6.76 3.68 3.28
CA PHE A 298 -7.94 2.83 3.46
C PHE A 298 -7.61 1.39 3.10
N LYS A 299 -7.20 0.58 4.10
CA LYS A 299 -6.76 -0.80 3.93
C LYS A 299 -7.90 -1.81 3.71
N SER A 300 -9.12 -1.51 4.19
CA SER A 300 -10.26 -2.45 4.15
C SER A 300 -10.59 -2.95 2.74
N GLY A 301 -10.27 -2.16 1.69
CA GLY A 301 -10.48 -2.57 0.29
C GLY A 301 -9.59 -3.73 -0.13
N ASP A 302 -8.33 -3.69 0.25
CA ASP A 302 -7.35 -4.74 0.00
C ASP A 302 -7.69 -6.01 0.79
N ASP A 303 -7.98 -5.86 2.08
CA ASP A 303 -8.38 -7.00 2.92
C ASP A 303 -9.66 -7.69 2.43
N ALA A 304 -10.65 -6.93 1.96
CA ALA A 304 -11.85 -7.49 1.36
C ALA A 304 -11.50 -8.34 0.12
N GLY A 305 -10.59 -7.84 -0.73
CA GLY A 305 -10.12 -8.57 -1.90
C GLY A 305 -9.33 -9.82 -1.56
N HIS A 306 -8.46 -9.76 -0.54
CA HIS A 306 -7.75 -10.92 -0.03
C HIS A 306 -8.68 -11.99 0.54
N ARG A 307 -9.72 -11.56 1.25
CA ARG A 307 -10.64 -12.45 1.98
C ARG A 307 -11.70 -13.07 1.07
N TRP A 308 -12.32 -12.25 0.22
CA TRP A 308 -13.50 -12.64 -0.56
C TRP A 308 -13.29 -12.60 -2.08
N GLY A 309 -12.10 -12.19 -2.52
CA GLY A 309 -11.78 -11.99 -3.94
C GLY A 309 -12.09 -10.59 -4.44
N MET A 310 -11.26 -10.13 -5.36
CA MET A 310 -11.36 -8.76 -5.91
C MET A 310 -12.67 -8.48 -6.66
N THR A 311 -13.37 -9.53 -7.11
CA THR A 311 -14.62 -9.44 -7.89
C THR A 311 -15.88 -9.62 -7.04
N SER A 312 -15.73 -9.95 -5.74
CA SER A 312 -16.83 -10.26 -4.83
C SER A 312 -17.75 -9.05 -4.57
N ALA A 313 -18.97 -9.34 -4.18
CA ALA A 313 -19.94 -8.33 -3.79
C ALA A 313 -19.53 -7.57 -2.51
N GLU A 314 -18.80 -8.22 -1.63
CA GLU A 314 -18.21 -7.70 -0.39
C GLU A 314 -17.13 -6.65 -0.72
N THR A 315 -16.19 -6.98 -1.60
CA THR A 315 -15.18 -6.02 -2.10
C THR A 315 -15.85 -4.82 -2.77
N GLY A 316 -16.85 -5.06 -3.61
CA GLY A 316 -17.63 -3.99 -4.24
C GLY A 316 -18.35 -3.08 -3.23
N ALA A 317 -18.85 -3.63 -2.13
CA ALA A 317 -19.51 -2.85 -1.07
C ALA A 317 -18.47 -2.03 -0.27
N THR A 318 -17.30 -2.59 0.01
CA THR A 318 -16.21 -1.90 0.71
C THR A 318 -15.62 -0.77 -0.14
N VAL A 319 -15.40 -0.99 -1.43
CA VAL A 319 -15.00 0.09 -2.38
C VAL A 319 -16.04 1.22 -2.40
N ARG A 320 -17.33 0.88 -2.36
CA ARG A 320 -18.41 1.88 -2.28
C ARG A 320 -18.36 2.70 -0.99
N ALA A 321 -18.02 2.08 0.13
CA ALA A 321 -17.87 2.76 1.40
C ALA A 321 -16.67 3.73 1.38
N ILE A 322 -15.56 3.33 0.75
CA ILE A 322 -14.36 4.18 0.58
C ILE A 322 -14.68 5.38 -0.34
N ASP A 323 -15.43 5.17 -1.44
CA ASP A 323 -15.89 6.26 -2.30
C ASP A 323 -16.80 7.26 -1.56
N ALA A 324 -17.67 6.75 -0.68
CA ALA A 324 -18.50 7.58 0.17
C ALA A 324 -17.69 8.35 1.24
N ALA A 325 -16.65 7.72 1.81
CA ALA A 325 -15.74 8.37 2.74
C ALA A 325 -14.96 9.50 2.05
N LEU A 326 -14.48 9.30 0.83
CA LEU A 326 -13.87 10.36 0.02
C LEU A 326 -14.85 11.53 -0.20
N ALA A 327 -16.12 11.23 -0.48
CA ALA A 327 -17.12 12.27 -0.66
C ALA A 327 -17.38 13.08 0.62
N ARG A 328 -17.32 12.45 1.79
CA ARG A 328 -17.45 13.14 3.08
C ARG A 328 -16.21 13.98 3.38
N LEU A 329 -15.03 13.43 3.19
CA LEU A 329 -13.77 14.16 3.35
C LEU A 329 -13.74 15.45 2.50
N ILE A 330 -14.09 15.38 1.22
CA ILE A 330 -14.15 16.57 0.35
C ILE A 330 -15.17 17.59 0.88
N ARG A 331 -16.35 17.17 1.32
CA ARG A 331 -17.33 18.09 1.90
C ARG A 331 -16.85 18.72 3.22
N PHE A 332 -16.19 17.92 4.06
CA PHE A 332 -15.58 18.40 5.30
C PHE A 332 -14.55 19.48 5.01
N LEU A 333 -13.60 19.22 4.11
CA LEU A 333 -12.57 20.19 3.72
C LEU A 333 -13.18 21.45 3.06
N ASP A 334 -14.19 21.31 2.22
CA ASP A 334 -14.92 22.44 1.61
C ASP A 334 -15.57 23.32 2.68
N THR A 335 -16.15 22.72 3.73
CA THR A 335 -16.86 23.42 4.80
C THR A 335 -15.91 24.08 5.78
N GLU A 336 -14.87 23.35 6.21
CA GLU A 336 -13.99 23.77 7.29
C GLU A 336 -12.88 24.73 6.84
N LEU A 337 -12.35 24.53 5.63
CA LEU A 337 -11.20 25.28 5.12
C LEU A 337 -11.55 26.16 3.93
N GLY A 338 -12.57 25.78 3.15
CA GLY A 338 -12.91 26.40 1.88
C GLY A 338 -12.19 25.75 0.69
N ARG A 339 -12.83 25.81 -0.47
CA ARG A 339 -12.46 25.04 -1.68
C ARG A 339 -11.09 25.34 -2.25
N ASP A 340 -10.55 26.52 -2.00
CA ASP A 340 -9.26 26.96 -2.50
C ASP A 340 -8.11 26.77 -1.50
N ALA A 341 -8.40 26.13 -0.34
CA ALA A 341 -7.43 26.05 0.75
C ALA A 341 -6.72 24.68 0.85
N TYR A 342 -7.12 23.70 0.07
CA TYR A 342 -6.58 22.35 0.18
C TYR A 342 -6.32 21.69 -1.17
N VAL A 343 -5.50 20.65 -1.15
CA VAL A 343 -5.35 19.69 -2.25
C VAL A 343 -5.53 18.29 -1.71
N VAL A 344 -6.31 17.47 -2.42
CA VAL A 344 -6.38 16.01 -2.20
C VAL A 344 -5.68 15.31 -3.35
N MET A 345 -4.71 14.46 -3.01
CA MET A 345 -3.99 13.58 -3.92
C MET A 345 -4.47 12.15 -3.65
N LEU A 346 -5.22 11.57 -4.58
CA LEU A 346 -5.74 10.22 -4.44
C LEU A 346 -5.03 9.26 -5.39
N THR A 347 -4.61 8.12 -4.84
CA THR A 347 -4.03 7.01 -5.60
C THR A 347 -4.41 5.66 -4.97
N ALA A 348 -3.88 4.57 -5.53
CA ALA A 348 -3.82 3.25 -4.92
C ALA A 348 -2.36 2.78 -4.94
N ASP A 349 -2.02 1.88 -4.04
CA ASP A 349 -0.65 1.35 -3.96
C ASP A 349 -0.43 0.13 -4.88
N HIS A 350 -1.49 -0.57 -5.25
CA HIS A 350 -1.48 -1.67 -6.24
C HIS A 350 -2.89 -2.06 -6.68
N GLY A 351 -2.98 -2.96 -7.65
CA GLY A 351 -4.18 -3.71 -7.98
C GLY A 351 -4.24 -5.03 -7.20
N GLN A 352 -5.21 -5.88 -7.52
CA GLN A 352 -5.38 -7.18 -6.88
C GLN A 352 -5.34 -8.33 -7.89
N THR A 353 -4.88 -9.49 -7.45
CA THR A 353 -4.91 -10.71 -8.26
C THR A 353 -6.27 -11.40 -8.12
N PRO A 354 -6.94 -11.75 -9.21
CA PRO A 354 -8.16 -12.55 -9.13
C PRO A 354 -7.86 -13.94 -8.58
N TYR A 355 -8.86 -14.63 -8.06
CA TYR A 355 -8.69 -16.02 -7.66
C TYR A 355 -8.26 -16.90 -8.84
N PRO A 356 -7.47 -17.97 -8.60
CA PRO A 356 -7.04 -18.91 -9.65
C PRO A 356 -8.22 -19.48 -10.45
N GLU A 357 -9.34 -19.75 -9.79
CA GLU A 357 -10.57 -20.25 -10.40
C GLU A 357 -11.19 -19.26 -11.40
N GLU A 358 -11.00 -17.97 -11.16
CA GLU A 358 -11.51 -16.88 -12.03
C GLU A 358 -10.54 -16.57 -13.18
N SER A 359 -9.24 -16.65 -12.91
CA SER A 359 -8.19 -16.28 -13.85
C SER A 359 -7.62 -17.44 -14.67
N GLY A 360 -7.84 -18.69 -14.23
CA GLY A 360 -7.18 -19.88 -14.77
C GLY A 360 -5.69 -19.94 -14.38
N GLY A 361 -5.24 -19.12 -13.43
CA GLY A 361 -3.87 -19.11 -12.91
C GLY A 361 -3.58 -20.33 -12.03
N TRP A 362 -2.30 -20.57 -11.76
CA TRP A 362 -1.86 -21.59 -10.81
C TRP A 362 -1.71 -21.00 -9.40
N PRO A 363 -2.30 -21.62 -8.37
CA PRO A 363 -2.09 -21.23 -6.98
C PRO A 363 -0.75 -21.76 -6.48
N VAL A 364 0.35 -21.07 -6.73
CA VAL A 364 1.69 -21.53 -6.33
C VAL A 364 1.74 -21.86 -4.84
N ALA A 365 1.99 -23.14 -4.53
CA ALA A 365 2.25 -23.64 -3.18
C ALA A 365 3.70 -23.29 -2.79
N GLY A 366 3.89 -22.14 -2.13
CA GLY A 366 5.23 -21.64 -1.78
C GLY A 366 5.98 -22.56 -0.81
N GLY A 367 5.25 -23.27 0.08
CA GLY A 367 5.83 -24.30 0.95
C GLY A 367 6.41 -25.46 0.14
N GLN A 368 5.64 -26.01 -0.82
CA GLN A 368 6.11 -27.08 -1.70
C GLN A 368 7.34 -26.66 -2.49
N LEU A 369 7.31 -25.46 -3.11
CA LEU A 369 8.47 -24.92 -3.82
C LEU A 369 9.71 -24.80 -2.92
N LYS A 370 9.54 -24.34 -1.67
CA LYS A 370 10.62 -24.28 -0.69
C LYS A 370 11.21 -25.67 -0.44
N ASP A 371 10.35 -26.65 -0.15
CA ASP A 371 10.77 -28.00 0.20
C ASP A 371 11.49 -28.68 -0.97
N ASP A 372 11.00 -28.51 -2.20
CA ASP A 372 11.60 -29.08 -3.40
C ASP A 372 12.97 -28.45 -3.73
N VAL A 373 13.12 -27.14 -3.57
CA VAL A 373 14.43 -26.46 -3.73
C VAL A 373 15.42 -26.93 -2.66
N ASN A 374 14.98 -27.09 -1.41
CA ASN A 374 15.83 -27.64 -0.36
C ASN A 374 16.22 -29.09 -0.65
N ALA A 375 15.29 -29.91 -1.11
CA ALA A 375 15.59 -31.30 -1.47
C ALA A 375 16.61 -31.43 -2.61
N GLU A 376 16.61 -30.52 -3.57
CA GLU A 376 17.51 -30.52 -4.72
C GLU A 376 18.88 -29.93 -4.39
N PHE A 377 18.96 -28.87 -3.57
CA PHE A 377 20.18 -28.07 -3.42
C PHE A 377 20.78 -28.03 -2.00
N ASP A 378 20.00 -28.41 -0.97
CA ASP A 378 20.52 -28.45 0.40
C ASP A 378 21.14 -29.81 0.70
N HIS A 379 22.46 -29.86 0.53
CA HIS A 379 23.26 -31.04 0.80
C HIS A 379 24.00 -30.95 2.14
N THR A 380 23.71 -29.90 2.93
CA THR A 380 24.29 -29.73 4.28
C THR A 380 23.44 -30.48 5.30
N ASP A 381 23.95 -31.52 5.91
CA ASP A 381 23.22 -32.28 6.95
C ASP A 381 23.38 -31.59 8.33
N ASN A 382 23.07 -30.28 8.39
CA ASN A 382 23.22 -29.46 9.60
C ASN A 382 21.89 -29.08 10.28
N GLY A 383 20.75 -29.48 9.68
CA GLY A 383 19.41 -29.21 10.19
C GLY A 383 18.94 -27.75 9.95
N VAL A 384 19.59 -27.00 9.07
CA VAL A 384 19.23 -25.64 8.68
C VAL A 384 18.94 -25.58 7.18
N ASP A 385 17.70 -25.30 6.82
CA ASP A 385 17.28 -25.22 5.42
C ASP A 385 18.04 -24.15 4.62
N LEU A 386 18.47 -24.47 3.42
CA LEU A 386 19.08 -23.53 2.46
C LEU A 386 18.09 -22.42 2.07
N VAL A 387 16.86 -22.75 1.76
CA VAL A 387 15.77 -21.79 1.53
C VAL A 387 15.02 -21.54 2.82
N ASP A 388 15.09 -20.32 3.32
CA ASP A 388 14.40 -19.90 4.53
C ASP A 388 12.87 -19.88 4.34
N ARG A 389 12.43 -19.19 3.29
CA ARG A 389 11.01 -19.06 2.95
C ARG A 389 10.76 -18.64 1.52
N VAL A 390 9.53 -18.89 1.08
CA VAL A 390 8.95 -18.31 -0.14
C VAL A 390 7.79 -17.43 0.28
N VAL A 391 7.90 -16.12 0.06
CA VAL A 391 6.86 -15.14 0.39
C VAL A 391 6.76 -14.11 -0.73
N SER A 392 5.55 -13.70 -1.02
CA SER A 392 5.28 -12.80 -2.14
C SER A 392 5.86 -13.41 -3.44
N ALA A 393 6.56 -12.67 -4.24
CA ALA A 393 7.25 -13.18 -5.44
C ALA A 393 8.75 -13.47 -5.17
N GLY A 394 9.11 -13.76 -3.93
CA GLY A 394 10.51 -13.94 -3.51
C GLY A 394 10.81 -15.29 -2.89
N LEU A 395 11.90 -15.92 -3.32
CA LEU A 395 12.54 -17.07 -2.71
C LEU A 395 13.79 -16.59 -1.98
N TYR A 396 13.85 -16.85 -0.68
CA TYR A 396 14.89 -16.29 0.19
C TYR A 396 15.87 -17.36 0.65
N VAL A 397 17.05 -17.33 0.04
CA VAL A 397 18.16 -18.26 0.31
C VAL A 397 18.99 -17.73 1.48
N ARG A 398 19.42 -18.61 2.39
CA ARG A 398 20.37 -18.27 3.46
C ARG A 398 21.78 -18.14 2.90
N PRO A 399 22.43 -16.98 3.06
CA PRO A 399 23.76 -16.78 2.49
C PRO A 399 24.83 -17.74 3.02
N ASP A 400 24.76 -18.08 4.32
CA ASP A 400 25.74 -18.95 4.97
C ASP A 400 25.60 -20.40 4.48
N GLU A 401 24.35 -20.88 4.33
CA GLU A 401 24.07 -22.22 3.79
C GLU A 401 24.47 -22.30 2.31
N LEU A 402 24.19 -21.26 1.53
CA LEU A 402 24.62 -21.18 0.13
C LEU A 402 26.15 -21.21 0.00
N ALA A 403 26.86 -20.51 0.89
CA ALA A 403 28.33 -20.48 0.89
C ALA A 403 28.95 -21.81 1.34
N GLY A 404 28.23 -22.61 2.14
CA GLY A 404 28.65 -23.93 2.60
C GLY A 404 28.34 -25.06 1.61
N GLY A 405 27.51 -24.81 0.59
CA GLY A 405 27.10 -25.77 -0.44
C GLY A 405 27.82 -25.60 -1.77
N ASP A 406 27.48 -26.45 -2.72
CA ASP A 406 28.05 -26.47 -4.07
C ASP A 406 27.20 -25.64 -5.09
N ALA A 407 25.98 -25.25 -4.73
CA ALA A 407 25.05 -24.54 -5.60
C ALA A 407 25.28 -23.01 -5.59
N SER A 408 24.98 -22.36 -6.69
CA SER A 408 24.91 -20.91 -6.79
C SER A 408 23.43 -20.44 -6.84
N LEU A 409 23.19 -19.12 -6.60
CA LEU A 409 21.87 -18.55 -6.79
C LEU A 409 21.38 -18.67 -8.24
N GLU A 410 22.29 -18.72 -9.18
CA GLU A 410 22.02 -18.89 -10.61
C GLU A 410 21.53 -20.32 -10.89
N ASP A 411 22.15 -21.33 -10.31
CA ASP A 411 21.71 -22.73 -10.45
C ASP A 411 20.29 -22.91 -9.90
N ILE A 412 20.00 -22.34 -8.72
CA ILE A 412 18.67 -22.35 -8.13
C ILE A 412 17.66 -21.61 -9.04
N ALA A 413 18.05 -20.45 -9.59
CA ALA A 413 17.16 -19.66 -10.46
C ALA A 413 16.85 -20.41 -11.76
N ASP A 414 17.85 -21.03 -12.38
CA ASP A 414 17.68 -21.80 -13.62
C ASP A 414 16.78 -23.05 -13.40
N TRP A 415 16.93 -23.72 -12.24
CA TRP A 415 16.07 -24.83 -11.86
C TRP A 415 14.62 -24.38 -11.63
N VAL A 416 14.39 -23.26 -10.91
CA VAL A 416 13.05 -22.72 -10.63
C VAL A 416 12.34 -22.27 -11.91
N VAL A 417 13.04 -21.76 -12.93
CA VAL A 417 12.42 -21.45 -14.23
C VAL A 417 11.80 -22.70 -14.88
N GLY A 418 12.43 -23.88 -14.68
CA GLY A 418 11.91 -25.14 -15.19
C GLY A 418 10.82 -25.81 -14.33
N TYR A 419 10.55 -25.25 -13.15
CA TYR A 419 9.65 -25.86 -12.16
C TYR A 419 8.19 -25.85 -12.64
N SER A 420 7.57 -27.02 -12.70
CA SER A 420 6.27 -27.23 -13.33
C SER A 420 5.10 -27.26 -12.33
N ALA A 421 3.89 -27.15 -12.87
CA ALA A 421 2.66 -27.27 -12.09
C ALA A 421 2.52 -28.66 -11.41
N GLN A 422 2.98 -29.73 -12.07
CA GLN A 422 2.94 -31.07 -11.52
C GLN A 422 3.86 -31.24 -10.32
N GLU A 423 5.02 -30.60 -10.31
CA GLU A 423 5.96 -30.61 -9.19
C GLU A 423 5.43 -29.79 -8.01
N ASN A 424 4.68 -28.71 -8.28
CA ASN A 424 4.10 -27.86 -7.23
C ASN A 424 2.82 -28.41 -6.58
N LEU A 425 2.39 -29.63 -6.90
CA LEU A 425 1.26 -30.26 -6.24
C LEU A 425 1.64 -30.67 -4.81
N VAL A 426 0.85 -30.22 -3.85
CA VAL A 426 0.97 -30.70 -2.48
C VAL A 426 0.57 -32.19 -2.43
N GLN A 427 1.25 -32.94 -1.57
CA GLN A 427 1.03 -34.39 -1.46
C GLN A 427 -0.45 -34.74 -1.27
N GLY A 428 -0.99 -35.56 -2.16
CA GLY A 428 -2.38 -35.99 -2.15
C GLY A 428 -3.34 -35.16 -3.01
N GLU A 429 -2.85 -34.05 -3.58
CA GLU A 429 -3.62 -33.25 -4.51
C GLU A 429 -3.50 -33.75 -5.96
N SER A 430 -4.42 -33.33 -6.79
CA SER A 430 -4.42 -33.59 -8.23
C SER A 430 -4.55 -32.28 -8.99
N LEU A 431 -4.09 -32.26 -10.25
CA LEU A 431 -4.22 -31.07 -11.10
C LEU A 431 -5.68 -30.60 -11.17
N PRO A 432 -5.95 -29.30 -10.89
CA PRO A 432 -7.25 -28.70 -11.10
C PRO A 432 -7.77 -28.92 -12.52
N GLU A 433 -9.08 -28.89 -12.72
CA GLU A 433 -9.68 -29.19 -14.03
C GLU A 433 -9.11 -28.35 -15.17
N GLY A 434 -8.89 -27.04 -14.96
CA GLY A 434 -8.30 -26.13 -15.95
C GLY A 434 -6.82 -26.40 -16.25
N TRP A 435 -6.17 -27.26 -15.45
CA TRP A 435 -4.75 -27.62 -15.61
C TRP A 435 -4.54 -29.08 -16.04
N ARG A 436 -5.62 -29.83 -16.29
CA ARG A 436 -5.50 -31.19 -16.81
C ARG A 436 -4.81 -31.18 -18.17
N GLY A 437 -3.72 -31.93 -18.28
CA GLY A 437 -2.87 -31.95 -19.49
C GLY A 437 -1.83 -30.82 -19.58
N ARG A 438 -1.79 -29.92 -18.60
CA ARG A 438 -0.82 -28.80 -18.52
C ARG A 438 0.18 -28.97 -17.37
N GLY A 439 0.20 -30.11 -16.72
CA GLY A 439 1.04 -30.35 -15.55
C GLY A 439 2.54 -30.14 -15.75
N SER A 440 3.03 -30.34 -16.98
CA SER A 440 4.44 -30.11 -17.36
C SER A 440 4.74 -28.65 -17.76
N GLU A 441 3.75 -27.76 -17.73
CA GLU A 441 4.01 -26.35 -18.03
C GLU A 441 4.79 -25.70 -16.88
N PRO A 442 5.85 -24.91 -17.16
CA PRO A 442 6.58 -24.20 -16.15
C PRO A 442 5.70 -23.12 -15.52
N LEU A 443 5.88 -22.90 -14.21
CA LEU A 443 5.10 -21.91 -13.45
C LEU A 443 5.68 -20.51 -13.52
N PHE A 444 6.93 -20.38 -13.91
CA PHE A 444 7.66 -19.11 -13.88
C PHE A 444 8.25 -18.79 -15.24
N ASP A 445 7.87 -17.65 -15.82
CA ASP A 445 8.45 -17.16 -17.07
C ASP A 445 9.91 -16.67 -16.90
N ALA A 446 10.25 -16.22 -15.70
CA ALA A 446 11.59 -15.76 -15.36
C ALA A 446 11.85 -15.79 -13.86
N VAL A 447 13.10 -16.04 -13.46
CA VAL A 447 13.59 -15.92 -12.09
C VAL A 447 14.79 -14.96 -12.09
N LEU A 448 14.73 -13.95 -11.23
CA LEU A 448 15.73 -12.90 -11.16
C LEU A 448 16.55 -13.02 -9.89
N VAL A 449 17.86 -13.19 -10.02
CA VAL A 449 18.78 -13.17 -8.89
C VAL A 449 18.92 -11.74 -8.36
N GLY A 450 18.58 -11.53 -7.09
CA GLY A 450 18.45 -10.20 -6.49
C GLY A 450 19.66 -9.29 -6.68
N ARG A 451 20.89 -9.81 -6.58
CA ARG A 451 22.13 -9.05 -6.83
C ARG A 451 22.27 -8.53 -8.27
N LYS A 452 21.59 -9.16 -9.24
CA LYS A 452 21.60 -8.76 -10.65
C LYS A 452 20.49 -7.78 -11.01
N VAL A 453 19.44 -7.68 -10.19
CA VAL A 453 18.30 -6.79 -10.43
C VAL A 453 18.71 -5.32 -10.38
N ALA A 454 19.61 -4.97 -9.48
CA ALA A 454 20.07 -3.59 -9.27
C ALA A 454 20.76 -2.96 -10.50
N GLY A 455 21.22 -3.76 -11.45
CA GLY A 455 21.89 -3.31 -12.69
C GLY A 455 21.03 -3.33 -13.96
N ARG A 456 19.77 -3.81 -13.88
CA ARG A 456 18.88 -3.91 -15.04
C ARG A 456 17.92 -2.72 -15.09
N SER A 457 17.88 -2.02 -16.24
CA SER A 457 16.81 -1.06 -16.51
C SER A 457 15.64 -1.79 -17.17
N CYS A 458 14.40 -1.38 -16.86
CA CYS A 458 13.19 -1.89 -17.50
C CYS A 458 13.11 -1.57 -19.01
N ALA A 459 14.11 -0.90 -19.60
CA ALA A 459 14.17 -0.52 -21.01
C ALA A 459 14.77 -1.60 -21.93
N ALA A 460 15.05 -2.79 -21.43
CA ALA A 460 15.68 -3.89 -22.17
C ALA A 460 14.78 -5.14 -22.23
N GLY A 461 13.46 -4.95 -22.42
CA GLY A 461 12.49 -6.00 -22.70
C GLY A 461 11.73 -5.72 -23.94
#